data_e1d487203f9ae3d5361ceb53100aa4bd
#
_entry.id   e1d487203f9ae3d5361ceb53100aa4bd
#
_cell.length_a   1.000
_cell.length_b   1.000
_cell.length_c   1.000
_cell.angle_alpha   90.00
_cell.angle_beta   90.00
_cell.angle_gamma   90.00
#
_symmetry.space_group_name_H-M   'P 1'
#
loop_
_entity.id
_entity.type
_entity.pdbx_description
1 polymer ?
#
loop_
_entity_poly.entity_id
_entity_poly.type
_entity_poly.pdbx_seq_one_letter_code
_entity_poly.pdbx_strand_id
1 'polypeptide(L)'
;ILSIIIVDKVIVLKKLKLLLISWLLLPINVFAYSNYIIPGGETLGIEVNSKGVMVIGFYQINGKFNKGAPAIKAGDYIVKINDVEVNTINELTKEIEANVDVGEVNVELRRDGKTRTSKLELVKDGEIYKTGLYVKDSIAGTGTLTYIDPETKIFGALGHEIIESNTNSIVEVKDGSIFRNYITGIDKS
;
A
#
# COMPACT_ATOMS: atom_id res chain seq x y z
N ILE A 1 68.88 7.17 -4.57
CA ILE A 1 67.83 6.22 -4.98
C ILE A 1 66.52 6.49 -4.19
N LEU A 2 66.54 6.69 -2.87
CA LEU A 2 65.34 6.90 -2.05
C LEU A 2 64.60 8.20 -2.40
N SER A 3 65.32 9.30 -2.73
CA SER A 3 64.70 10.58 -3.12
C SER A 3 63.99 10.53 -4.45
N ILE A 4 64.41 9.72 -5.40
CA ILE A 4 63.76 9.56 -6.71
C ILE A 4 62.42 8.84 -6.54
N ILE A 5 62.36 7.80 -5.71
CA ILE A 5 61.11 7.04 -5.44
C ILE A 5 60.05 7.91 -4.74
N ILE A 6 60.45 8.84 -3.86
CA ILE A 6 59.54 9.77 -3.19
C ILE A 6 58.96 10.78 -4.19
N VAL A 7 59.81 11.32 -5.09
CA VAL A 7 59.33 12.27 -6.12
C VAL A 7 58.36 11.62 -7.08
N ASP A 8 58.60 10.38 -7.51
CA ASP A 8 57.67 9.68 -8.40
C ASP A 8 56.33 9.40 -7.71
N LYS A 9 56.31 9.00 -6.44
CA LYS A 9 55.06 8.84 -5.67
C LYS A 9 54.26 10.12 -5.55
N VAL A 10 54.93 11.26 -5.32
CA VAL A 10 54.26 12.57 -5.22
C VAL A 10 53.67 13.01 -6.56
N ILE A 11 54.37 12.74 -7.67
CA ILE A 11 53.86 13.05 -9.02
C ILE A 11 52.67 12.17 -9.36
N VAL A 12 52.68 10.89 -9.03
CA VAL A 12 51.55 9.96 -9.23
C VAL A 12 50.34 10.40 -8.43
N LEU A 13 50.52 10.76 -7.16
CA LEU A 13 49.45 11.27 -6.30
C LEU A 13 48.84 12.58 -6.84
N LYS A 14 49.65 13.49 -7.36
CA LYS A 14 49.15 14.73 -7.98
C LYS A 14 48.34 14.45 -9.25
N LYS A 15 48.81 13.55 -10.11
CA LYS A 15 48.11 13.13 -11.32
C LYS A 15 46.80 12.43 -10.99
N LEU A 16 46.75 11.58 -9.96
CA LEU A 16 45.55 10.90 -9.50
C LEU A 16 44.52 11.88 -8.96
N LYS A 17 44.93 12.90 -8.18
CA LYS A 17 44.06 13.98 -7.70
C LYS A 17 43.49 14.79 -8.87
N LEU A 18 44.30 15.13 -9.86
CA LEU A 18 43.85 15.86 -11.06
C LEU A 18 42.83 15.05 -11.86
N LEU A 19 43.05 13.74 -11.97
CA LEU A 19 42.15 12.83 -12.66
C LEU A 19 40.81 12.69 -11.93
N LEU A 20 40.84 12.62 -10.59
CA LEU A 20 39.63 12.64 -9.76
C LEU A 20 38.83 13.96 -9.88
N ILE A 21 39.52 15.09 -9.90
CA ILE A 21 38.89 16.40 -10.09
C ILE A 21 38.29 16.52 -11.49
N SER A 22 39.02 16.06 -12.51
CA SER A 22 38.52 16.02 -13.88
C SER A 22 37.28 15.15 -14.04
N TRP A 23 37.19 14.03 -13.32
CA TRP A 23 36.00 13.16 -13.33
C TRP A 23 34.80 13.78 -12.63
N LEU A 24 35.05 14.58 -11.59
CA LEU A 24 33.99 15.34 -10.88
C LEU A 24 33.42 16.49 -11.74
N LEU A 25 34.19 16.96 -12.73
CA LEU A 25 33.79 18.03 -13.65
C LEU A 25 33.11 17.52 -14.93
N LEU A 26 32.95 16.18 -15.06
CA LEU A 26 32.18 15.65 -16.18
C LEU A 26 30.74 16.11 -16.06
N PRO A 27 30.14 16.63 -17.15
CA PRO A 27 28.75 17.04 -17.13
C PRO A 27 27.86 15.81 -16.90
N ILE A 28 27.23 15.76 -15.74
CA ILE A 28 26.17 14.80 -15.46
C ILE A 28 24.98 15.29 -16.29
N ASN A 29 24.58 14.53 -17.29
CA ASN A 29 23.34 14.83 -18.00
C ASN A 29 22.17 14.66 -17.01
N VAL A 30 21.70 15.76 -16.50
CA VAL A 30 20.43 15.79 -15.73
C VAL A 30 19.34 15.70 -16.80
N PHE A 31 18.66 14.56 -16.85
CA PHE A 31 17.45 14.45 -17.64
C PHE A 31 16.40 15.36 -17.00
N ALA A 32 16.25 16.54 -17.57
CA ALA A 32 15.13 17.42 -17.22
C ALA A 32 13.86 16.88 -17.88
N TYR A 33 12.72 17.16 -17.28
CA TYR A 33 11.42 16.99 -17.94
C TYR A 33 11.40 17.80 -19.23
N SER A 34 10.44 17.50 -20.11
CA SER A 34 10.27 18.25 -21.37
C SER A 34 10.14 19.76 -21.12
N ASN A 35 10.47 20.56 -22.14
CA ASN A 35 10.44 22.02 -22.06
C ASN A 35 9.04 22.60 -21.82
N TYR A 36 8.00 21.79 -21.99
CA TYR A 36 6.61 22.16 -21.75
C TYR A 36 5.83 20.97 -21.23
N ILE A 37 4.78 21.26 -20.48
CA ILE A 37 3.83 20.30 -19.96
C ILE A 37 2.42 20.67 -20.40
N ILE A 38 1.55 19.68 -20.54
CA ILE A 38 0.12 19.88 -20.76
C ILE A 38 -0.53 20.02 -19.39
N PRO A 39 -1.15 21.18 -19.07
CA PRO A 39 -1.87 21.31 -17.81
C PRO A 39 -3.07 20.37 -17.77
N GLY A 40 -3.30 19.76 -16.62
CA GLY A 40 -4.45 18.91 -16.34
C GLY A 40 -5.62 19.71 -15.77
N GLY A 41 -6.36 19.09 -14.87
CA GLY A 41 -7.57 19.62 -14.22
C GLY A 41 -8.70 18.58 -14.25
N GLU A 42 -8.48 17.47 -14.96
CA GLU A 42 -9.43 16.37 -15.03
C GLU A 42 -9.45 15.58 -13.71
N THR A 43 -10.63 15.08 -13.36
CA THR A 43 -10.80 14.18 -12.21
C THR A 43 -10.25 12.80 -12.56
N LEU A 44 -9.49 12.23 -11.63
CA LEU A 44 -8.98 10.86 -11.70
C LEU A 44 -9.70 9.98 -10.68
N GLY A 45 -10.01 8.74 -11.05
CA GLY A 45 -10.33 7.68 -10.10
C GLY A 45 -9.04 7.03 -9.60
N ILE A 46 -9.00 6.75 -8.32
CA ILE A 46 -7.88 6.06 -7.66
C ILE A 46 -8.49 4.89 -6.91
N GLU A 47 -7.96 3.70 -7.14
CA GLU A 47 -8.27 2.52 -6.36
C GLU A 47 -6.97 1.97 -5.79
N VAL A 48 -6.94 1.72 -4.51
CA VAL A 48 -5.78 1.13 -3.83
C VAL A 48 -6.18 -0.18 -3.16
N ASN A 49 -5.35 -1.19 -3.32
CA ASN A 49 -5.47 -2.46 -2.62
C ASN A 49 -4.62 -2.43 -1.36
N SER A 50 -5.18 -2.91 -0.25
CA SER A 50 -4.47 -2.98 1.02
C SER A 50 -3.51 -4.17 1.09
N LYS A 51 -2.54 -4.10 2.01
CA LYS A 51 -1.66 -5.23 2.35
C LYS A 51 -2.37 -6.19 3.32
N GLY A 52 -3.25 -7.05 2.80
CA GLY A 52 -4.14 -7.92 3.58
C GLY A 52 -5.55 -7.33 3.67
N VAL A 53 -6.44 -8.03 4.33
CA VAL A 53 -7.86 -7.67 4.46
C VAL A 53 -8.07 -6.84 5.72
N MET A 54 -8.40 -5.56 5.55
CA MET A 54 -8.55 -4.60 6.65
C MET A 54 -9.88 -4.82 7.40
N VAL A 55 -9.83 -4.92 8.71
CA VAL A 55 -11.01 -4.93 9.58
C VAL A 55 -11.46 -3.49 9.80
N ILE A 56 -12.68 -3.16 9.40
CA ILE A 56 -13.24 -1.80 9.52
C ILE A 56 -14.31 -1.68 10.59
N GLY A 57 -14.74 -2.79 11.19
CA GLY A 57 -15.75 -2.80 12.24
C GLY A 57 -16.24 -4.19 12.58
N PHE A 58 -17.26 -4.23 13.41
CA PHE A 58 -17.86 -5.47 13.93
C PHE A 58 -19.38 -5.42 13.87
N TYR A 59 -19.99 -6.58 13.69
CA TYR A 59 -21.44 -6.72 13.80
C TYR A 59 -21.80 -7.93 14.68
N GLN A 60 -23.00 -7.91 15.24
CA GLN A 60 -23.50 -9.01 16.05
C GLN A 60 -24.10 -10.11 15.19
N ILE A 61 -23.82 -11.34 15.53
CA ILE A 61 -24.45 -12.53 14.98
C ILE A 61 -25.34 -13.12 16.09
N ASN A 62 -26.65 -13.26 15.82
CA ASN A 62 -27.63 -13.75 16.82
C ASN A 62 -27.57 -12.95 18.14
N GLY A 63 -27.41 -11.61 18.04
CA GLY A 63 -27.38 -10.70 19.18
C GLY A 63 -26.08 -10.73 20.01
N LYS A 64 -25.02 -11.39 19.54
CA LYS A 64 -23.72 -11.49 20.23
C LYS A 64 -22.56 -11.15 19.31
N PHE A 65 -21.56 -10.48 19.85
CA PHE A 65 -20.29 -10.33 19.17
C PHE A 65 -19.51 -11.64 19.17
N ASN A 66 -18.75 -11.89 18.13
CA ASN A 66 -17.88 -13.06 18.01
C ASN A 66 -16.88 -13.11 19.17
N LYS A 67 -16.66 -14.30 19.77
CA LYS A 67 -15.78 -14.48 20.93
C LYS A 67 -14.31 -14.16 20.64
N GLY A 68 -13.85 -14.35 19.40
CA GLY A 68 -12.49 -13.97 18.95
C GLY A 68 -12.32 -12.47 18.75
N ALA A 69 -13.43 -11.71 18.58
CA ALA A 69 -13.40 -10.30 18.29
C ALA A 69 -12.65 -9.41 19.31
N PRO A 70 -12.60 -9.68 20.61
CA PRO A 70 -11.90 -8.79 21.56
C PRO A 70 -10.40 -8.63 21.30
N ALA A 71 -9.76 -9.61 20.68
CA ALA A 71 -8.33 -9.52 20.31
C ALA A 71 -8.10 -8.79 18.97
N ILE A 72 -9.12 -8.73 18.13
CA ILE A 72 -9.12 -8.07 16.82
C ILE A 72 -9.65 -6.64 17.02
N LYS A 73 -9.04 -5.67 16.35
CA LYS A 73 -9.48 -4.27 16.40
C LYS A 73 -9.77 -3.76 15.01
N ALA A 74 -10.65 -2.77 14.91
CA ALA A 74 -10.75 -1.97 13.68
C ALA A 74 -9.40 -1.31 13.38
N GLY A 75 -8.97 -1.38 12.12
CA GLY A 75 -7.63 -0.99 11.68
C GLY A 75 -6.62 -2.13 11.59
N ASP A 76 -6.94 -3.34 12.08
CA ASP A 76 -6.10 -4.52 11.86
C ASP A 76 -6.21 -5.01 10.41
N TYR A 77 -5.13 -5.58 9.91
CA TYR A 77 -5.10 -6.29 8.64
C TYR A 77 -4.99 -7.78 8.87
N ILE A 78 -5.97 -8.55 8.41
CA ILE A 78 -5.87 -10.01 8.36
C ILE A 78 -4.94 -10.35 7.21
N VAL A 79 -3.82 -11.01 7.50
CA VAL A 79 -2.79 -11.36 6.53
C VAL A 79 -2.66 -12.85 6.31
N LYS A 80 -3.14 -13.68 7.26
CA LYS A 80 -3.24 -15.14 7.09
C LYS A 80 -4.44 -15.71 7.83
N ILE A 81 -4.94 -16.82 7.27
CA ILE A 81 -5.89 -17.73 7.90
C ILE A 81 -5.24 -19.13 7.92
N ASN A 82 -5.09 -19.73 9.11
CA ASN A 82 -4.47 -21.06 9.27
C ASN A 82 -3.18 -21.22 8.46
N ASP A 83 -2.26 -20.25 8.54
CA ASP A 83 -0.98 -20.18 7.81
C ASP A 83 -1.07 -19.93 6.29
N VAL A 84 -2.27 -19.85 5.71
CA VAL A 84 -2.48 -19.45 4.31
C VAL A 84 -2.56 -17.94 4.20
N GLU A 85 -1.74 -17.34 3.34
CA GLU A 85 -1.76 -15.89 3.10
C GLU A 85 -3.06 -15.46 2.43
N VAL A 86 -3.63 -14.34 2.91
CA VAL A 86 -4.83 -13.72 2.35
C VAL A 86 -4.57 -12.22 2.12
N ASN A 87 -4.89 -11.76 0.93
CA ASN A 87 -4.75 -10.36 0.53
C ASN A 87 -6.08 -9.75 0.07
N THR A 88 -7.05 -10.60 -0.26
CA THR A 88 -8.36 -10.19 -0.80
C THR A 88 -9.49 -10.80 0.02
N ILE A 89 -10.67 -10.18 -0.02
CA ILE A 89 -11.89 -10.71 0.60
C ILE A 89 -12.24 -12.07 0.00
N ASN A 90 -12.01 -12.28 -1.30
CA ASN A 90 -12.28 -13.56 -1.95
C ASN A 90 -11.38 -14.67 -1.39
N GLU A 91 -10.09 -14.41 -1.19
CA GLU A 91 -9.18 -15.36 -0.57
C GLU A 91 -9.57 -15.65 0.89
N LEU A 92 -9.90 -14.59 1.66
CA LEU A 92 -10.38 -14.73 3.03
C LEU A 92 -11.65 -15.60 3.10
N THR A 93 -12.63 -15.35 2.24
CA THR A 93 -13.88 -16.09 2.20
C THR A 93 -13.63 -17.58 1.87
N LYS A 94 -12.79 -17.84 0.87
CA LYS A 94 -12.43 -19.20 0.48
C LYS A 94 -11.78 -19.98 1.64
N GLU A 95 -10.86 -19.36 2.37
CA GLU A 95 -10.22 -20.01 3.51
C GLU A 95 -11.19 -20.21 4.68
N ILE A 96 -12.12 -19.29 4.91
CA ILE A 96 -13.19 -19.48 5.89
C ILE A 96 -14.08 -20.66 5.51
N GLU A 97 -14.55 -20.73 4.26
CA GLU A 97 -15.40 -21.80 3.76
C GLU A 97 -14.73 -23.18 3.84
N ALA A 98 -13.41 -23.24 3.60
CA ALA A 98 -12.65 -24.48 3.71
C ALA A 98 -12.52 -25.00 5.15
N ASN A 99 -12.80 -24.16 6.15
CA ASN A 99 -12.60 -24.49 7.57
C ASN A 99 -13.90 -24.46 8.41
N VAL A 100 -15.06 -24.42 7.77
CA VAL A 100 -16.36 -24.31 8.49
C VAL A 100 -16.63 -25.49 9.42
N ASP A 101 -16.16 -26.67 9.09
CA ASP A 101 -16.35 -27.89 9.89
C ASP A 101 -15.56 -27.85 11.22
N VAL A 102 -14.50 -27.04 11.28
CA VAL A 102 -13.68 -26.86 12.49
C VAL A 102 -14.34 -25.86 13.47
N GLY A 103 -15.15 -24.94 12.95
CA GLY A 103 -15.87 -23.95 13.73
C GLY A 103 -15.02 -22.77 14.23
N GLU A 104 -13.71 -22.80 14.06
CA GLU A 104 -12.79 -21.68 14.34
C GLU A 104 -11.59 -21.70 13.40
N VAL A 105 -10.98 -20.55 13.18
CA VAL A 105 -9.74 -20.40 12.42
C VAL A 105 -8.73 -19.57 13.19
N ASN A 106 -7.43 -19.85 12.99
CA ASN A 106 -6.37 -18.98 13.47
C ASN A 106 -6.20 -17.82 12.47
N VAL A 107 -6.18 -16.60 12.96
CA VAL A 107 -5.95 -15.41 12.15
C VAL A 107 -4.63 -14.76 12.55
N GLU A 108 -3.79 -14.49 11.56
CA GLU A 108 -2.62 -13.64 11.74
C GLU A 108 -3.00 -12.21 11.34
N LEU A 109 -2.80 -11.30 12.28
CA LEU A 109 -3.15 -9.90 12.17
C LEU A 109 -1.89 -9.06 12.11
N ARG A 110 -1.89 -8.01 11.28
CA ARG A 110 -0.89 -6.95 11.35
C ARG A 110 -1.52 -5.68 11.89
N ARG A 111 -0.91 -5.11 12.92
CA ARG A 111 -1.30 -3.85 13.58
C ARG A 111 -0.04 -3.05 13.90
N ASP A 112 0.05 -1.81 13.43
CA ASP A 112 1.21 -0.92 13.65
C ASP A 112 2.55 -1.59 13.27
N GLY A 113 2.57 -2.30 12.14
CA GLY A 113 3.73 -3.05 11.66
C GLY A 113 4.09 -4.31 12.46
N LYS A 114 3.31 -4.67 13.49
CA LYS A 114 3.54 -5.83 14.34
C LYS A 114 2.54 -6.94 14.05
N THR A 115 3.05 -8.16 13.96
CA THR A 115 2.23 -9.36 13.79
C THR A 115 1.66 -9.82 15.14
N ARG A 116 0.40 -10.24 15.12
CA ARG A 116 -0.34 -10.81 16.24
C ARG A 116 -1.16 -11.99 15.74
N THR A 117 -1.43 -12.95 16.60
CA THR A 117 -2.32 -14.08 16.28
C THR A 117 -3.55 -14.03 17.19
N SER A 118 -4.68 -14.45 16.63
CA SER A 118 -5.93 -14.61 17.35
C SER A 118 -6.71 -15.78 16.77
N LYS A 119 -7.70 -16.26 17.52
CA LYS A 119 -8.68 -17.21 17.02
C LYS A 119 -9.95 -16.47 16.66
N LEU A 120 -10.56 -16.85 15.58
CA LEU A 120 -11.82 -16.30 15.08
C LEU A 120 -12.84 -17.44 14.94
N GLU A 121 -13.92 -17.35 15.68
CA GLU A 121 -15.02 -18.31 15.64
C GLU A 121 -15.81 -18.15 14.34
N LEU A 122 -16.19 -19.25 13.71
CA LEU A 122 -17.07 -19.29 12.55
C LEU A 122 -18.48 -19.61 13.00
N VAL A 123 -19.32 -18.58 13.10
CA VAL A 123 -20.69 -18.70 13.62
C VAL A 123 -21.65 -19.03 12.49
N LYS A 124 -22.34 -20.16 12.60
CA LYS A 124 -23.38 -20.54 11.65
C LYS A 124 -24.61 -19.65 11.81
N ASP A 125 -25.05 -19.05 10.72
CA ASP A 125 -26.27 -18.25 10.65
C ASP A 125 -27.08 -18.65 9.40
N GLY A 126 -28.08 -19.49 9.59
CA GLY A 126 -28.76 -20.19 8.53
C GLY A 126 -27.86 -21.18 7.81
N GLU A 127 -27.68 -21.01 6.49
CA GLU A 127 -26.81 -21.88 5.66
C GLU A 127 -25.40 -21.32 5.46
N ILE A 128 -25.12 -20.12 5.97
CA ILE A 128 -23.83 -19.45 5.80
C ILE A 128 -23.08 -19.33 7.13
N TYR A 129 -21.75 -19.24 7.05
CA TYR A 129 -20.90 -18.96 8.19
C TYR A 129 -20.47 -17.52 8.18
N LYS A 130 -20.47 -16.90 9.33
CA LYS A 130 -20.15 -15.47 9.55
C LYS A 130 -19.06 -15.33 10.60
N THR A 131 -18.25 -14.30 10.43
CA THR A 131 -17.18 -13.95 11.36
C THR A 131 -17.54 -12.78 12.29
N GLY A 132 -18.58 -12.03 11.98
CA GLY A 132 -18.93 -10.82 12.71
C GLY A 132 -18.01 -9.63 12.43
N LEU A 133 -17.19 -9.70 11.37
CA LEU A 133 -16.26 -8.66 10.98
C LEU A 133 -16.74 -7.95 9.71
N TYR A 134 -16.73 -6.62 9.72
CA TYR A 134 -16.76 -5.84 8.49
C TYR A 134 -15.33 -5.66 8.00
N VAL A 135 -15.11 -5.99 6.74
CA VAL A 135 -13.77 -5.99 6.14
C VAL A 135 -13.73 -5.26 4.80
N LYS A 136 -12.56 -4.75 4.45
CA LYS A 136 -12.23 -4.17 3.13
C LYS A 136 -10.85 -4.65 2.68
N ASP A 137 -10.67 -4.82 1.39
CA ASP A 137 -9.38 -5.14 0.76
C ASP A 137 -8.96 -4.06 -0.26
N SER A 138 -9.90 -3.17 -0.63
CA SER A 138 -9.62 -2.05 -1.50
C SER A 138 -10.37 -0.79 -1.04
N ILE A 139 -9.83 0.36 -1.41
CA ILE A 139 -10.43 1.67 -1.15
C ILE A 139 -10.35 2.49 -2.42
N ALA A 140 -11.50 3.03 -2.82
CA ALA A 140 -11.61 3.94 -3.94
C ALA A 140 -11.60 5.39 -3.47
N GLY A 141 -10.99 6.26 -4.25
CA GLY A 141 -10.93 7.69 -4.03
C GLY A 141 -10.88 8.46 -5.34
N THR A 142 -10.77 9.76 -5.22
CA THR A 142 -10.62 10.66 -6.36
C THR A 142 -9.38 11.53 -6.21
N GLY A 143 -8.77 11.88 -7.33
CA GLY A 143 -7.66 12.80 -7.41
C GLY A 143 -7.86 13.80 -8.55
N THR A 144 -6.89 14.69 -8.72
CA THR A 144 -6.88 15.65 -9.83
C THR A 144 -5.60 15.50 -10.62
N LEU A 145 -5.73 15.27 -11.93
CA LEU A 145 -4.61 15.31 -12.84
C LEU A 145 -4.03 16.72 -12.84
N THR A 146 -2.75 16.87 -12.54
CA THR A 146 -2.09 18.17 -12.47
C THR A 146 -1.43 18.52 -13.80
N TYR A 147 -0.70 17.59 -14.39
CA TYR A 147 -0.04 17.77 -15.68
C TYR A 147 0.27 16.45 -16.37
N ILE A 148 0.53 16.53 -17.67
CA ILE A 148 1.08 15.45 -18.48
C ILE A 148 2.33 15.98 -19.18
N ASP A 149 3.42 15.24 -19.11
CA ASP A 149 4.60 15.44 -19.94
C ASP A 149 4.37 14.72 -21.28
N PRO A 150 4.26 15.46 -22.42
CA PRO A 150 3.91 14.85 -23.69
C PRO A 150 5.03 14.00 -24.30
N GLU A 151 6.29 14.22 -23.90
CA GLU A 151 7.45 13.50 -24.44
C GLU A 151 7.65 12.17 -23.70
N THR A 152 7.70 12.23 -22.37
CA THR A 152 7.94 11.04 -21.53
C THR A 152 6.67 10.26 -21.22
N LYS A 153 5.48 10.83 -21.43
CA LYS A 153 4.16 10.30 -21.05
C LYS A 153 3.98 10.15 -19.52
N ILE A 154 4.88 10.74 -18.76
CA ILE A 154 4.73 10.82 -17.31
C ILE A 154 3.66 11.87 -16.99
N PHE A 155 2.84 11.59 -16.00
CA PHE A 155 1.86 12.55 -15.48
C PHE A 155 2.05 12.75 -13.99
N GLY A 156 1.66 13.91 -13.51
CA GLY A 156 1.58 14.23 -12.08
C GLY A 156 0.13 14.43 -11.67
N ALA A 157 -0.21 13.96 -10.50
CA ALA A 157 -1.52 14.17 -9.90
C ALA A 157 -1.35 14.69 -8.47
N LEU A 158 -2.21 15.61 -8.06
CA LEU A 158 -2.28 16.05 -6.69
C LEU A 158 -3.14 15.04 -5.90
N GLY A 159 -2.59 14.55 -4.81
CA GLY A 159 -3.25 13.61 -3.92
C GLY A 159 -2.98 13.94 -2.46
N HIS A 160 -3.65 13.23 -1.59
CA HIS A 160 -3.47 13.26 -0.13
C HIS A 160 -3.44 11.83 0.39
N GLU A 161 -3.14 11.66 1.66
CA GLU A 161 -3.19 10.36 2.32
C GLU A 161 -4.57 9.71 2.16
N ILE A 162 -4.56 8.40 1.88
CA ILE A 162 -5.80 7.63 1.79
C ILE A 162 -6.14 7.12 3.19
N ILE A 163 -7.23 7.66 3.73
CA ILE A 163 -7.71 7.36 5.06
C ILE A 163 -8.99 6.54 4.94
N GLU A 164 -9.06 5.41 5.65
CA GLU A 164 -10.28 4.64 5.77
C GLU A 164 -11.25 5.35 6.73
N SER A 165 -12.45 5.68 6.26
CA SER A 165 -13.40 6.56 6.94
C SER A 165 -13.95 6.01 8.26
N ASN A 166 -14.11 4.69 8.38
CA ASN A 166 -14.67 4.08 9.60
C ASN A 166 -13.64 3.97 10.73
N THR A 167 -12.37 3.78 10.38
CA THR A 167 -11.29 3.58 11.35
C THR A 167 -10.45 4.82 11.57
N ASN A 168 -10.57 5.80 10.67
CA ASN A 168 -9.73 7.00 10.59
C ASN A 168 -8.22 6.66 10.55
N SER A 169 -7.89 5.52 9.95
CA SER A 169 -6.51 5.02 9.83
C SER A 169 -5.99 5.21 8.41
N ILE A 170 -4.71 5.53 8.29
CA ILE A 170 -4.02 5.57 6.99
C ILE A 170 -3.94 4.13 6.45
N VAL A 171 -4.29 3.96 5.18
CA VAL A 171 -4.30 2.64 4.53
C VAL A 171 -2.88 2.21 4.18
N GLU A 172 -2.51 0.99 4.58
CA GLU A 172 -1.28 0.36 4.14
C GLU A 172 -1.45 -0.17 2.71
N VAL A 173 -1.03 0.64 1.76
CA VAL A 173 -1.17 0.34 0.32
C VAL A 173 -0.20 -0.75 -0.10
N LYS A 174 -0.71 -1.76 -0.82
CA LYS A 174 0.07 -2.77 -1.53
C LYS A 174 0.35 -2.35 -2.96
N ASP A 175 -0.70 -2.06 -3.69
CA ASP A 175 -0.70 -1.60 -5.07
C ASP A 175 -1.98 -0.80 -5.34
N GLY A 176 -2.15 -0.32 -6.55
CA GLY A 176 -3.36 0.40 -6.92
C GLY A 176 -3.39 0.76 -8.40
N SER A 177 -4.52 1.29 -8.82
CA SER A 177 -4.77 1.73 -10.19
C SER A 177 -5.27 3.17 -10.20
N ILE A 178 -4.82 3.91 -11.20
CA ILE A 178 -5.33 5.25 -11.52
C ILE A 178 -6.03 5.16 -12.86
N PHE A 179 -7.25 5.66 -12.93
CA PHE A 179 -8.07 5.57 -14.12
C PHE A 179 -8.83 6.87 -14.37
N ARG A 180 -9.27 7.03 -15.60
CA ARG A 180 -10.08 8.18 -15.96
C ARG A 180 -11.45 8.08 -15.30
N ASN A 181 -11.90 9.18 -14.72
CA ASN A 181 -13.18 9.27 -14.04
C ASN A 181 -14.05 10.36 -14.68
N TYR A 182 -15.37 10.20 -14.58
CA TYR A 182 -16.35 11.18 -15.04
C TYR A 182 -17.37 11.43 -13.93
N ILE A 183 -17.63 12.70 -13.65
CA ILE A 183 -18.67 13.09 -12.71
C ILE A 183 -20.02 12.86 -13.41
N THR A 184 -20.83 11.95 -12.88
CA THR A 184 -22.16 11.63 -13.40
C THR A 184 -23.29 12.38 -12.71
N GLY A 185 -23.02 12.97 -11.55
CA GLY A 185 -24.01 13.73 -10.78
C GLY A 185 -23.42 14.35 -9.53
N ILE A 186 -24.13 15.28 -8.95
CA ILE A 186 -23.81 15.93 -7.66
C ILE A 186 -25.06 15.85 -6.78
N ASP A 187 -24.94 15.12 -5.67
CA ASP A 187 -25.95 15.15 -4.62
C ASP A 187 -25.63 16.30 -3.66
N LYS A 188 -26.59 17.22 -3.53
CA LYS A 188 -26.52 18.30 -2.53
C LYS A 188 -27.33 17.85 -1.32
N SER A 189 -26.66 17.38 -0.28
CA SER A 189 -27.24 17.20 1.05
C SER A 189 -27.36 18.55 1.77
#